data_27a3dd0098bf15cce06d7448990bc588
#
_entry.id   27a3dd0098bf15cce06d7448990bc588
#
_cell.length_a   1.000
_cell.length_b   1.000
_cell.length_c   1.000
_cell.angle_alpha   90.00
_cell.angle_beta   90.00
_cell.angle_gamma   90.00
#
_symmetry.space_group_name_H-M   'P 1'
#
loop_
_entity.id
_entity.type
_entity.pdbx_description
1 polymer ?
#
loop_
_entity_poly.entity_id
_entity_poly.type
_entity_poly.pdbx_seq_one_letter_code
_entity_poly.pdbx_strand_id
1 'polypeptide(L)'
;MAKLSKTSLLKILFAAGFLFVSPSWGADKADENWWSLQAIQKPLVPQSANQKWIHNSIDAFVLAKLKENQLTPSSQADRRTLIRRLSYDLTGLPPSPAEVKAYVEDQTPDAYENVVNRLLASPHYGERWARHWLDVVHYGESHGFEYNQPRNNSWPYRNWVIRALNDDLPYDRFVQMQIAGDVIAPGSADGLIAVACLVTGPHNTTRPNNDTMRKTMRQDEIEDLVGMVGQTFLGLTVNCARCHDHKFDPISQQDYYALAAALAGVNPGDRELKGLTRGDDVAALKKLREQENVWLKEIAAVEKPVRERLLKEADKSEQKNTPPQPTAAWNFTDDLADAQDKLPVTLKGTAKQTPEGLVLNGKGWAVTAPLPYAVAEKTLEVWVKLKDLKQRGG
;
A
#
# COMPACT_ATOMS: atom_id res chain seq x y z
N MET A 1 69.07 -17.31 3.63
CA MET A 1 67.86 -16.88 2.90
C MET A 1 66.73 -17.93 3.16
N ALA A 2 65.88 -17.66 4.09
CA ALA A 2 64.78 -18.55 4.45
C ALA A 2 63.57 -18.23 3.55
N LYS A 3 63.08 -19.21 2.79
CA LYS A 3 61.88 -19.12 1.97
C LYS A 3 60.65 -19.14 2.89
N LEU A 4 60.00 -18.01 3.07
CA LEU A 4 58.67 -17.94 3.65
C LEU A 4 57.63 -18.64 2.73
N SER A 5 56.90 -19.59 3.28
CA SER A 5 55.88 -20.33 2.51
C SER A 5 54.66 -19.45 2.21
N LYS A 6 54.01 -19.65 1.05
CA LYS A 6 52.82 -18.91 0.59
C LYS A 6 51.67 -18.96 1.59
N THR A 7 51.63 -19.94 2.47
CA THR A 7 50.61 -20.10 3.53
C THR A 7 50.81 -19.15 4.72
N SER A 8 52.03 -18.67 4.98
CA SER A 8 52.28 -17.68 6.03
C SER A 8 51.87 -16.27 5.62
N LEU A 9 52.01 -15.93 4.33
CA LEU A 9 51.56 -14.62 3.79
C LEU A 9 50.02 -14.49 3.81
N LEU A 10 49.29 -15.59 3.57
CA LEU A 10 47.83 -15.58 3.57
C LEU A 10 47.27 -15.42 5.00
N LYS A 11 47.94 -15.96 6.02
CA LYS A 11 47.54 -15.78 7.42
C LYS A 11 47.79 -14.37 7.95
N ILE A 12 48.80 -13.68 7.46
CA ILE A 12 49.10 -12.28 7.84
C ILE A 12 48.11 -11.33 7.17
N LEU A 13 47.70 -11.59 5.95
CA LEU A 13 46.67 -10.81 5.26
C LEU A 13 45.26 -11.00 5.89
N PHE A 14 44.93 -12.17 6.46
CA PHE A 14 43.68 -12.38 7.17
C PHE A 14 43.67 -11.74 8.57
N ALA A 15 44.80 -11.61 9.25
CA ALA A 15 44.93 -10.92 10.54
C ALA A 15 44.94 -9.41 10.43
N ALA A 16 45.39 -8.84 9.28
CA ALA A 16 45.36 -7.39 9.04
C ALA A 16 43.97 -6.88 8.53
N GLY A 17 43.09 -7.76 8.03
CA GLY A 17 41.76 -7.42 7.55
C GLY A 17 40.73 -7.20 8.66
N PHE A 18 41.03 -7.54 9.91
CA PHE A 18 40.07 -7.45 11.04
C PHE A 18 40.26 -6.22 11.95
N LEU A 19 41.13 -5.27 11.60
CA LEU A 19 41.42 -4.08 12.43
C LEU A 19 40.94 -2.75 11.84
N PHE A 20 40.18 -2.78 10.72
CA PHE A 20 39.39 -1.63 10.33
C PHE A 20 37.92 -1.87 10.74
N VAL A 21 37.67 -2.01 12.04
CA VAL A 21 36.40 -1.60 12.60
C VAL A 21 36.38 -0.09 12.48
N SER A 22 35.80 0.43 11.43
CA SER A 22 35.37 1.82 11.40
C SER A 22 34.66 2.06 12.72
N PRO A 23 34.97 3.11 13.50
CA PRO A 23 34.11 3.47 14.60
C PRO A 23 32.75 3.73 13.97
N SER A 24 31.80 2.81 14.20
CA SER A 24 30.40 3.14 13.96
C SER A 24 30.18 4.39 14.81
N TRP A 25 29.89 5.51 14.18
CA TRP A 25 29.29 6.62 14.87
C TRP A 25 27.94 6.10 15.35
N GLY A 26 27.98 5.35 16.43
CA GLY A 26 26.80 4.95 17.14
C GLY A 26 26.21 6.22 17.73
N ALA A 27 25.07 6.65 17.25
CA ALA A 27 24.28 7.59 18.03
C ALA A 27 24.15 6.98 19.43
N ASP A 28 24.40 7.78 20.45
CA ASP A 28 24.22 7.34 21.84
C ASP A 28 22.79 6.82 21.99
N LYS A 29 22.63 5.72 22.75
CA LYS A 29 21.32 5.18 23.05
C LYS A 29 20.54 6.24 23.82
N ALA A 30 19.33 6.55 23.39
CA ALA A 30 18.45 7.45 24.10
C ALA A 30 18.18 6.87 25.50
N ASP A 31 18.46 7.65 26.54
CA ASP A 31 18.14 7.32 27.92
C ASP A 31 16.85 8.04 28.36
N GLU A 32 16.46 7.84 29.61
CA GLU A 32 15.27 8.48 30.18
C GLU A 32 15.33 10.03 30.15
N ASN A 33 16.52 10.61 30.02
CA ASN A 33 16.75 12.06 29.96
C ASN A 33 16.74 12.60 28.52
N TRP A 34 16.58 11.74 27.51
CA TRP A 34 16.52 12.19 26.13
C TRP A 34 15.35 13.16 25.92
N TRP A 35 15.61 14.26 25.26
CA TRP A 35 14.70 15.40 25.18
C TRP A 35 13.26 15.05 24.70
N SER A 36 13.13 14.11 23.74
CA SER A 36 11.83 13.69 23.20
C SER A 36 11.04 12.77 24.12
N LEU A 37 11.67 12.21 25.17
CA LEU A 37 11.03 11.36 26.18
C LEU A 37 10.65 12.13 27.44
N GLN A 38 11.04 13.42 27.53
CA GLN A 38 10.66 14.27 28.66
C GLN A 38 9.22 14.76 28.53
N ALA A 39 8.61 15.05 29.68
CA ALA A 39 7.29 15.67 29.70
C ALA A 39 7.27 16.97 28.89
N ILE A 40 6.23 17.14 28.08
CA ILE A 40 6.09 18.33 27.22
C ILE A 40 6.06 19.58 28.09
N GLN A 41 6.96 20.52 27.84
CA GLN A 41 7.03 21.81 28.50
C GLN A 41 6.63 22.91 27.51
N LYS A 42 5.89 23.90 27.98
CA LYS A 42 5.61 25.11 27.17
C LYS A 42 6.82 26.04 27.20
N PRO A 43 7.60 26.15 26.09
CA PRO A 43 8.80 26.97 26.11
C PRO A 43 8.44 28.46 26.14
N LEU A 44 9.36 29.28 26.64
CA LEU A 44 9.25 30.74 26.52
C LEU A 44 9.43 31.15 25.07
N VAL A 45 8.49 31.94 24.57
CA VAL A 45 8.57 32.47 23.19
C VAL A 45 9.74 33.45 23.08
N PRO A 46 10.68 33.22 22.15
CA PRO A 46 11.83 34.10 22.00
C PRO A 46 11.42 35.55 21.65
N GLN A 47 12.03 36.51 22.33
CA GLN A 47 11.84 37.91 22.01
C GLN A 47 12.71 38.29 20.81
N SER A 48 12.15 39.05 19.87
CA SER A 48 12.88 39.54 18.68
C SER A 48 12.61 40.99 18.39
N ALA A 49 13.64 41.70 17.97
CA ALA A 49 13.52 43.10 17.52
C ALA A 49 12.74 43.21 16.18
N ASN A 50 12.69 42.18 15.35
CA ASN A 50 11.97 42.17 14.08
C ASN A 50 10.52 41.66 14.27
N GLN A 51 9.72 42.42 15.01
CA GLN A 51 8.33 42.06 15.27
C GLN A 51 7.44 42.07 14.02
N LYS A 52 7.82 42.82 12.97
CA LYS A 52 7.02 42.92 11.73
C LYS A 52 6.95 41.60 10.94
N TRP A 53 7.94 40.71 11.11
CA TRP A 53 7.96 39.43 10.44
C TRP A 53 7.20 38.34 11.23
N ILE A 54 6.99 38.56 12.52
CA ILE A 54 6.38 37.61 13.43
C ILE A 54 4.86 37.78 13.41
N HIS A 55 4.13 36.77 12.91
CA HIS A 55 2.68 36.72 12.92
C HIS A 55 2.14 35.84 14.06
N ASN A 56 2.93 34.85 14.48
CA ASN A 56 2.59 33.94 15.58
C ASN A 56 3.85 33.48 16.34
N SER A 57 3.65 32.71 17.43
CA SER A 57 4.79 32.25 18.24
C SER A 57 5.74 31.31 17.51
N ILE A 58 5.28 30.54 16.52
CA ILE A 58 6.15 29.67 15.72
C ILE A 58 7.16 30.50 14.92
N ASP A 59 6.72 31.62 14.34
CA ASP A 59 7.60 32.52 13.62
C ASP A 59 8.73 33.05 14.53
N ALA A 60 8.44 33.30 15.80
CA ALA A 60 9.45 33.76 16.76
C ALA A 60 10.55 32.72 16.95
N PHE A 61 10.21 31.44 17.08
CA PHE A 61 11.19 30.33 17.15
C PHE A 61 11.97 30.19 15.86
N VAL A 62 11.31 30.22 14.72
CA VAL A 62 11.95 30.13 13.40
C VAL A 62 12.94 31.29 13.22
N LEU A 63 12.52 32.53 13.54
CA LEU A 63 13.37 33.71 13.41
C LEU A 63 14.59 33.65 14.37
N ALA A 64 14.40 33.15 15.60
CA ALA A 64 15.50 32.93 16.53
C ALA A 64 16.55 31.97 15.95
N LYS A 65 16.08 30.87 15.34
CA LYS A 65 16.96 29.87 14.71
C LYS A 65 17.66 30.40 13.46
N LEU A 66 16.96 31.19 12.64
CA LEU A 66 17.58 31.86 11.51
C LEU A 66 18.71 32.80 11.95
N LYS A 67 18.48 33.62 12.99
CA LYS A 67 19.49 34.54 13.55
C LYS A 67 20.70 33.79 14.11
N GLU A 68 20.48 32.71 14.81
CA GLU A 68 21.56 31.85 15.35
C GLU A 68 22.48 31.37 14.22
N ASN A 69 21.93 31.08 13.04
CA ASN A 69 22.66 30.66 11.86
C ASN A 69 23.05 31.84 10.91
N GLN A 70 22.93 33.09 11.35
CA GLN A 70 23.26 34.28 10.55
C GLN A 70 22.44 34.41 9.25
N LEU A 71 21.23 33.85 9.24
CA LEU A 71 20.31 33.92 8.12
C LEU A 71 19.23 34.96 8.36
N THR A 72 18.71 35.49 7.26
CA THR A 72 17.56 36.41 7.26
C THR A 72 16.38 35.74 6.55
N PRO A 73 15.13 35.96 7.01
CA PRO A 73 13.97 35.45 6.29
C PRO A 73 13.86 36.09 4.91
N SER A 74 13.35 35.31 3.94
CA SER A 74 13.02 35.82 2.61
C SER A 74 11.84 36.81 2.68
N SER A 75 11.67 37.61 1.64
CA SER A 75 10.49 38.45 1.47
C SER A 75 9.22 37.61 1.33
N GLN A 76 8.09 38.19 1.73
CA GLN A 76 6.80 37.54 1.56
C GLN A 76 6.53 37.27 0.06
N ALA A 77 5.96 36.13 -0.24
CA ALA A 77 5.55 35.78 -1.59
C ALA A 77 4.42 36.66 -2.09
N ASP A 78 4.34 36.86 -3.41
CA ASP A 78 3.22 37.57 -4.01
C ASP A 78 1.88 36.83 -3.83
N ARG A 79 0.78 37.55 -3.99
CA ARG A 79 -0.57 37.02 -3.72
C ARG A 79 -0.96 35.86 -4.61
N ARG A 80 -0.49 35.78 -5.87
CA ARG A 80 -0.76 34.65 -6.77
C ARG A 80 -0.04 33.40 -6.27
N THR A 81 1.20 33.57 -5.85
CA THR A 81 1.99 32.48 -5.25
C THR A 81 1.37 32.00 -3.94
N LEU A 82 0.90 32.91 -3.09
CA LEU A 82 0.27 32.56 -1.81
C LEU A 82 -1.00 31.75 -2.00
N ILE A 83 -1.95 32.21 -2.83
CA ILE A 83 -3.19 31.46 -3.03
C ILE A 83 -2.94 30.08 -3.66
N ARG A 84 -1.97 30.01 -4.59
CA ARG A 84 -1.58 28.74 -5.17
C ARG A 84 -1.05 27.77 -4.11
N ARG A 85 -0.13 28.19 -3.25
CA ARG A 85 0.41 27.38 -2.16
C ARG A 85 -0.68 26.94 -1.21
N LEU A 86 -1.50 27.85 -0.71
CA LEU A 86 -2.62 27.54 0.19
C LEU A 86 -3.57 26.50 -0.38
N SER A 87 -3.96 26.66 -1.65
CA SER A 87 -4.89 25.73 -2.29
C SER A 87 -4.29 24.31 -2.40
N TYR A 88 -3.04 24.17 -2.83
CA TYR A 88 -2.38 22.88 -2.90
C TYR A 88 -2.11 22.26 -1.51
N ASP A 89 -1.74 23.06 -0.53
CA ASP A 89 -1.45 22.58 0.82
C ASP A 89 -2.73 22.12 1.52
N LEU A 90 -3.80 22.88 1.44
CA LEU A 90 -5.03 22.63 2.18
C LEU A 90 -5.99 21.68 1.44
N THR A 91 -6.09 21.77 0.12
CA THR A 91 -7.07 20.97 -0.65
C THR A 91 -6.45 20.03 -1.69
N GLY A 92 -5.15 20.17 -1.97
CA GLY A 92 -4.47 19.41 -3.02
C GLY A 92 -4.86 19.81 -4.46
N LEU A 93 -5.67 20.85 -4.63
CA LEU A 93 -6.22 21.28 -5.90
C LEU A 93 -5.72 22.69 -6.27
N PRO A 94 -5.59 23.00 -7.57
CA PRO A 94 -5.26 24.36 -7.99
C PRO A 94 -6.45 25.31 -7.71
N PRO A 95 -6.19 26.60 -7.38
CA PRO A 95 -7.26 27.57 -7.32
C PRO A 95 -7.77 27.86 -8.75
N SER A 96 -9.06 28.13 -8.87
CA SER A 96 -9.65 28.58 -10.14
C SER A 96 -9.15 29.99 -10.53
N PRO A 97 -9.17 30.35 -11.80
CA PRO A 97 -8.82 31.72 -12.25
C PRO A 97 -9.63 32.82 -11.56
N ALA A 98 -10.90 32.54 -11.27
CA ALA A 98 -11.78 33.47 -10.57
C ALA A 98 -11.35 33.68 -9.11
N GLU A 99 -10.97 32.62 -8.39
CA GLU A 99 -10.46 32.70 -7.02
C GLU A 99 -9.13 33.46 -6.95
N VAL A 100 -8.23 33.21 -7.91
CA VAL A 100 -6.97 33.95 -8.01
C VAL A 100 -7.23 35.40 -8.21
N LYS A 101 -8.13 35.79 -9.16
CA LYS A 101 -8.49 37.17 -9.43
C LYS A 101 -9.08 37.81 -8.18
N ALA A 102 -10.07 37.20 -7.56
CA ALA A 102 -10.72 37.72 -6.37
C ALA A 102 -9.72 38.00 -5.24
N TYR A 103 -8.82 37.05 -4.94
CA TYR A 103 -7.82 37.24 -3.89
C TYR A 103 -6.77 38.31 -4.24
N VAL A 104 -6.34 38.40 -5.49
CA VAL A 104 -5.35 39.43 -5.92
C VAL A 104 -5.94 40.82 -5.82
N GLU A 105 -7.22 41.01 -6.14
CA GLU A 105 -7.94 42.31 -6.13
C GLU A 105 -8.44 42.66 -4.72
N ASP A 106 -8.60 41.72 -3.79
CA ASP A 106 -9.06 42.00 -2.44
C ASP A 106 -7.96 42.66 -1.61
N GLN A 107 -8.15 43.95 -1.26
CA GLN A 107 -7.21 44.76 -0.48
C GLN A 107 -7.56 44.83 1.02
N THR A 108 -8.52 44.02 1.46
CA THR A 108 -8.89 44.01 2.89
C THR A 108 -7.76 43.39 3.75
N PRO A 109 -7.60 43.83 5.00
CA PRO A 109 -6.59 43.29 5.90
C PRO A 109 -6.70 41.78 6.09
N ASP A 110 -7.94 41.26 6.09
CA ASP A 110 -8.25 39.86 6.38
C ASP A 110 -8.29 38.95 5.13
N ALA A 111 -7.93 39.50 3.95
CA ALA A 111 -8.00 38.75 2.68
C ALA A 111 -7.29 37.40 2.72
N TYR A 112 -6.14 37.31 3.36
CA TYR A 112 -5.40 36.07 3.49
C TYR A 112 -6.14 35.05 4.40
N GLU A 113 -6.59 35.51 5.56
CA GLU A 113 -7.32 34.69 6.53
C GLU A 113 -8.65 34.19 5.95
N ASN A 114 -9.36 35.02 5.20
CA ASN A 114 -10.60 34.66 4.51
C ASN A 114 -10.37 33.52 3.51
N VAL A 115 -9.27 33.52 2.77
CA VAL A 115 -8.91 32.42 1.87
C VAL A 115 -8.59 31.15 2.67
N VAL A 116 -7.82 31.25 3.74
CA VAL A 116 -7.50 30.11 4.60
C VAL A 116 -8.77 29.49 5.17
N ASN A 117 -9.65 30.29 5.77
CA ASN A 117 -10.90 29.83 6.37
C ASN A 117 -11.81 29.15 5.34
N ARG A 118 -11.91 29.72 4.15
CA ARG A 118 -12.68 29.12 3.05
C ARG A 118 -12.11 27.76 2.60
N LEU A 119 -10.81 27.63 2.50
CA LEU A 119 -10.16 26.37 2.10
C LEU A 119 -10.26 25.33 3.20
N LEU A 120 -10.14 25.70 4.48
CA LEU A 120 -10.35 24.79 5.61
C LEU A 120 -11.80 24.28 5.70
N ALA A 121 -12.78 25.12 5.33
CA ALA A 121 -14.19 24.73 5.28
C ALA A 121 -14.55 23.89 4.04
N SER A 122 -13.63 23.70 3.11
CA SER A 122 -13.86 22.89 1.92
C SER A 122 -13.84 21.38 2.26
N PRO A 123 -14.76 20.56 1.72
CA PRO A 123 -14.70 19.11 1.89
C PRO A 123 -13.41 18.50 1.34
N HIS A 124 -12.75 19.15 0.41
CA HIS A 124 -11.47 18.72 -0.15
C HIS A 124 -10.30 18.81 0.84
N TYR A 125 -10.46 19.55 1.95
CA TYR A 125 -9.48 19.58 3.04
C TYR A 125 -9.31 18.18 3.64
N GLY A 126 -10.41 17.54 4.06
CA GLY A 126 -10.36 16.20 4.58
C GLY A 126 -9.89 15.18 3.56
N GLU A 127 -10.29 15.29 2.29
CA GLU A 127 -9.80 14.41 1.21
C GLU A 127 -8.29 14.52 1.02
N ARG A 128 -7.75 15.75 1.07
CA ARG A 128 -6.31 16.01 0.96
C ARG A 128 -5.53 15.42 2.14
N TRP A 129 -5.97 15.70 3.35
CA TRP A 129 -5.24 15.33 4.56
C TRP A 129 -5.44 13.88 4.97
N ALA A 130 -6.60 13.29 4.64
CA ALA A 130 -6.84 11.86 4.82
C ALA A 130 -5.82 11.01 4.06
N ARG A 131 -5.35 11.43 2.91
CA ARG A 131 -4.32 10.70 2.14
C ARG A 131 -3.04 10.49 2.94
N HIS A 132 -2.60 11.53 3.67
CA HIS A 132 -1.42 11.42 4.52
C HIS A 132 -1.65 10.46 5.69
N TRP A 133 -2.84 10.51 6.29
CA TRP A 133 -3.19 9.60 7.36
C TRP A 133 -3.31 8.15 6.88
N LEU A 134 -4.00 7.93 5.77
CA LEU A 134 -4.20 6.61 5.17
C LEU A 134 -2.88 5.96 4.74
N ASP A 135 -1.91 6.77 4.30
CA ASP A 135 -0.56 6.31 3.99
C ASP A 135 0.17 5.82 5.25
N VAL A 136 0.12 6.58 6.32
CA VAL A 136 0.79 6.24 7.61
C VAL A 136 0.21 4.97 8.23
N VAL A 137 -1.11 4.73 8.12
CA VAL A 137 -1.77 3.52 8.65
C VAL A 137 -1.77 2.36 7.66
N HIS A 138 -1.02 2.46 6.57
CA HIS A 138 -0.88 1.44 5.52
C HIS A 138 -2.22 1.02 4.89
N TYR A 139 -3.17 1.95 4.74
CA TYR A 139 -4.48 1.67 4.16
C TYR A 139 -4.37 1.14 2.73
N GLY A 140 -5.07 0.03 2.46
CA GLY A 140 -5.18 -0.54 1.12
C GLY A 140 -6.60 -0.95 0.76
N GLU A 141 -6.99 -0.74 -0.49
CA GLU A 141 -8.25 -1.24 -1.06
C GLU A 141 -8.09 -2.64 -1.69
N SER A 142 -6.97 -3.28 -1.41
CA SER A 142 -6.69 -4.67 -1.74
C SER A 142 -5.87 -5.32 -0.62
N HIS A 143 -5.83 -6.65 -0.60
CA HIS A 143 -5.12 -7.39 0.46
C HIS A 143 -3.61 -7.31 0.35
N GLY A 144 -3.05 -6.96 -0.82
CA GLY A 144 -1.64 -7.16 -1.09
C GLY A 144 -1.28 -8.64 -1.21
N PHE A 145 -0.01 -8.98 -1.12
CA PHE A 145 0.49 -10.34 -1.27
C PHE A 145 0.15 -11.02 -2.60
N GLU A 146 0.40 -12.33 -2.72
CA GLU A 146 0.22 -13.11 -3.94
C GLU A 146 -1.25 -13.14 -4.42
N TYR A 147 -2.18 -13.19 -3.48
CA TYR A 147 -3.63 -13.19 -3.76
C TYR A 147 -4.24 -11.80 -3.61
N ASN A 148 -3.70 -10.82 -4.24
CA ASN A 148 -4.09 -9.41 -4.15
C ASN A 148 -5.57 -9.17 -4.55
N GLN A 149 -6.51 -9.64 -3.74
CA GLN A 149 -7.93 -9.47 -3.95
C GLN A 149 -8.40 -8.07 -3.54
N PRO A 150 -9.34 -7.45 -4.28
CA PRO A 150 -9.95 -6.19 -3.88
C PRO A 150 -10.69 -6.31 -2.53
N ARG A 151 -10.62 -5.24 -1.74
CA ARG A 151 -11.38 -5.05 -0.49
C ARG A 151 -12.52 -4.10 -0.74
N ASN A 152 -13.63 -4.59 -1.23
CA ASN A 152 -14.79 -3.78 -1.62
C ASN A 152 -15.48 -3.07 -0.44
N ASN A 153 -15.11 -3.40 0.78
CA ASN A 153 -15.68 -2.90 2.04
C ASN A 153 -14.67 -2.13 2.93
N SER A 154 -13.50 -1.74 2.41
CA SER A 154 -12.52 -0.91 3.15
C SER A 154 -12.87 0.58 3.13
N TRP A 155 -13.57 1.06 2.12
CA TRP A 155 -13.92 2.47 1.94
C TRP A 155 -14.63 3.17 3.12
N PRO A 156 -15.42 2.50 4.00
CA PRO A 156 -16.04 3.18 5.14
C PRO A 156 -15.00 3.81 6.07
N TYR A 157 -13.88 3.12 6.32
CA TYR A 157 -12.79 3.68 7.12
C TYR A 157 -12.17 4.91 6.47
N ARG A 158 -11.86 4.86 5.17
CA ARG A 158 -11.36 6.02 4.42
C ARG A 158 -12.32 7.21 4.55
N ASN A 159 -13.60 7.00 4.35
CA ASN A 159 -14.61 8.04 4.43
C ASN A 159 -14.78 8.58 5.85
N TRP A 160 -14.61 7.71 6.88
CA TRP A 160 -14.61 8.14 8.28
C TRP A 160 -13.42 9.07 8.56
N VAL A 161 -12.22 8.74 8.09
CA VAL A 161 -11.03 9.59 8.23
C VAL A 161 -11.23 10.95 7.57
N ILE A 162 -11.76 10.98 6.34
CA ILE A 162 -12.07 12.23 5.63
C ILE A 162 -13.05 13.09 6.43
N ARG A 163 -14.13 12.48 6.92
CA ARG A 163 -15.14 13.18 7.71
C ARG A 163 -14.57 13.68 9.04
N ALA A 164 -13.81 12.85 9.76
CA ALA A 164 -13.21 13.24 11.03
C ALA A 164 -12.28 14.44 10.91
N LEU A 165 -11.54 14.54 9.79
CA LEU A 165 -10.68 15.69 9.51
C LEU A 165 -11.47 16.93 9.10
N ASN A 166 -12.54 16.78 8.33
CA ASN A 166 -13.42 17.91 7.97
C ASN A 166 -14.23 18.43 9.17
N ASP A 167 -14.57 17.55 10.11
CA ASP A 167 -15.28 17.89 11.35
C ASP A 167 -14.33 18.40 12.44
N ASP A 168 -13.03 18.52 12.14
CA ASP A 168 -11.98 18.92 13.08
C ASP A 168 -12.02 18.12 14.39
N LEU A 169 -12.19 16.79 14.27
CA LEU A 169 -12.25 15.89 15.43
C LEU A 169 -10.95 16.02 16.25
N PRO A 170 -11.03 16.33 17.56
CA PRO A 170 -9.84 16.44 18.39
C PRO A 170 -8.93 15.21 18.29
N TYR A 171 -7.61 15.44 18.17
CA TYR A 171 -6.65 14.38 17.85
C TYR A 171 -6.64 13.23 18.85
N ASP A 172 -6.76 13.52 20.13
CA ASP A 172 -6.87 12.51 21.19
C ASP A 172 -8.09 11.61 20.96
N ARG A 173 -9.23 12.19 20.59
CA ARG A 173 -10.45 11.44 20.27
C ARG A 173 -10.30 10.65 18.98
N PHE A 174 -9.68 11.26 17.98
CA PHE A 174 -9.39 10.60 16.71
C PHE A 174 -8.52 9.34 16.89
N VAL A 175 -7.49 9.41 17.74
CA VAL A 175 -6.65 8.25 18.11
C VAL A 175 -7.44 7.21 18.88
N GLN A 176 -8.15 7.61 19.95
CA GLN A 176 -8.95 6.71 20.77
C GLN A 176 -9.95 5.90 19.95
N MET A 177 -10.64 6.55 19.02
CA MET A 177 -11.60 5.88 18.13
C MET A 177 -10.95 4.82 17.26
N GLN A 178 -9.74 5.04 16.80
CA GLN A 178 -9.03 4.10 15.92
C GLN A 178 -8.42 2.92 16.68
N ILE A 179 -8.08 3.09 17.94
CA ILE A 179 -7.50 2.00 18.74
C ILE A 179 -8.58 1.18 19.45
N ALA A 180 -9.65 1.81 19.93
CA ALA A 180 -10.65 1.18 20.80
C ALA A 180 -12.08 1.74 20.57
N GLY A 181 -12.41 2.18 19.37
CA GLY A 181 -13.70 2.79 19.05
C GLY A 181 -14.89 1.87 19.30
N ASP A 182 -14.74 0.60 19.09
CA ASP A 182 -15.74 -0.44 19.38
C ASP A 182 -16.02 -0.59 20.89
N VAL A 183 -15.04 -0.29 21.74
CA VAL A 183 -15.14 -0.33 23.21
C VAL A 183 -15.66 0.98 23.78
N ILE A 184 -15.14 2.12 23.31
CA ILE A 184 -15.50 3.45 23.85
C ILE A 184 -16.81 4.00 23.30
N ALA A 185 -17.27 3.48 22.16
CA ALA A 185 -18.54 3.81 21.52
C ALA A 185 -19.28 2.53 21.11
N PRO A 186 -19.66 1.66 22.06
CA PRO A 186 -20.26 0.37 21.76
C PRO A 186 -21.59 0.54 21.03
N GLY A 187 -21.77 -0.25 19.97
CA GLY A 187 -22.94 -0.16 19.10
C GLY A 187 -22.95 1.02 18.12
N SER A 188 -21.94 1.88 18.15
CA SER A 188 -21.76 2.94 17.17
C SER A 188 -21.15 2.39 15.91
N ALA A 189 -21.74 2.75 14.76
CA ALA A 189 -21.13 2.44 13.45
C ALA A 189 -19.75 3.10 13.31
N ASP A 190 -19.61 4.35 13.74
CA ASP A 190 -18.34 5.09 13.69
C ASP A 190 -17.27 4.44 14.58
N GLY A 191 -17.65 3.92 15.76
CA GLY A 191 -16.71 3.19 16.60
C GLY A 191 -16.18 1.94 15.92
N LEU A 192 -17.06 1.16 15.29
CA LEU A 192 -16.67 -0.04 14.56
C LEU A 192 -15.90 0.26 13.27
N ILE A 193 -16.23 1.35 12.57
CA ILE A 193 -15.52 1.78 11.37
C ILE A 193 -14.11 2.27 11.70
N ALA A 194 -13.97 3.06 12.76
CA ALA A 194 -12.70 3.65 13.13
C ALA A 194 -11.63 2.59 13.49
N VAL A 195 -12.01 1.53 14.21
CA VAL A 195 -11.06 0.44 14.57
C VAL A 195 -10.62 -0.39 13.36
N ALA A 196 -11.24 -0.22 12.20
CA ALA A 196 -10.75 -0.82 10.97
C ALA A 196 -9.32 -0.35 10.61
N CYS A 197 -8.85 0.78 11.18
CA CYS A 197 -7.45 1.18 11.16
C CYS A 197 -6.50 0.00 11.43
N LEU A 198 -6.83 -0.84 12.40
CA LEU A 198 -6.00 -1.97 12.82
C LEU A 198 -5.96 -3.13 11.81
N VAL A 199 -6.82 -3.13 10.79
CA VAL A 199 -6.97 -4.25 9.84
C VAL A 199 -6.97 -3.83 8.38
N THR A 200 -6.73 -2.56 8.07
CA THR A 200 -6.73 -2.05 6.68
C THR A 200 -5.38 -2.21 5.98
N GLY A 201 -4.31 -2.52 6.70
CA GLY A 201 -3.01 -2.82 6.15
C GLY A 201 -3.00 -4.11 5.32
N PRO A 202 -1.93 -4.38 4.57
CA PRO A 202 -1.77 -5.63 3.83
C PRO A 202 -1.86 -6.84 4.75
N HIS A 203 -2.53 -7.90 4.33
CA HIS A 203 -2.50 -9.18 5.04
C HIS A 203 -2.64 -10.36 4.09
N ASN A 204 -2.06 -11.49 4.48
CA ASN A 204 -2.08 -12.69 3.67
C ASN A 204 -3.37 -13.49 3.92
N THR A 205 -4.17 -13.69 2.87
CA THR A 205 -5.41 -14.47 2.94
C THR A 205 -5.19 -15.97 2.75
N THR A 206 -3.98 -16.39 2.44
CA THR A 206 -3.62 -17.80 2.29
C THR A 206 -3.76 -18.53 3.63
N ARG A 207 -4.36 -19.71 3.62
CA ARG A 207 -4.50 -20.56 4.80
C ARG A 207 -3.76 -21.87 4.59
N PRO A 208 -2.48 -21.96 4.91
CA PRO A 208 -1.70 -23.17 4.75
C PRO A 208 -2.21 -24.28 5.67
N ASN A 209 -2.10 -25.52 5.23
CA ASN A 209 -2.48 -26.70 6.04
C ASN A 209 -1.49 -27.01 7.18
N ASN A 210 -0.32 -26.38 7.18
CA ASN A 210 0.73 -26.60 8.17
C ASN A 210 0.57 -25.64 9.35
N ASP A 211 0.50 -26.18 10.57
CA ASP A 211 0.33 -25.43 11.82
C ASP A 211 1.47 -24.45 12.09
N THR A 212 2.69 -24.86 11.85
CA THR A 212 3.87 -24.00 12.04
C THR A 212 3.79 -22.79 11.12
N MET A 213 3.46 -23.01 9.85
CA MET A 213 3.33 -21.92 8.88
C MET A 213 2.19 -20.98 9.24
N ARG A 214 1.04 -21.47 9.72
CA ARG A 214 -0.06 -20.62 10.23
C ARG A 214 0.38 -19.75 11.40
N LYS A 215 1.13 -20.30 12.34
CA LYS A 215 1.65 -19.56 13.49
C LYS A 215 2.66 -18.50 13.07
N THR A 216 3.55 -18.82 12.12
CA THR A 216 4.51 -17.86 11.58
C THR A 216 3.78 -16.70 10.89
N MET A 217 2.83 -17.00 10.00
CA MET A 217 2.03 -15.96 9.35
C MET A 217 1.28 -15.06 10.35
N ARG A 218 0.71 -15.69 11.40
CA ARG A 218 0.04 -14.90 12.45
C ARG A 218 1.02 -14.02 13.22
N GLN A 219 2.23 -14.49 13.47
CA GLN A 219 3.26 -13.71 14.11
C GLN A 219 3.70 -12.52 13.24
N ASP A 220 3.77 -12.71 11.93
CA ASP A 220 4.10 -11.65 10.98
C ASP A 220 2.99 -10.59 10.90
N GLU A 221 1.71 -11.02 10.90
CA GLU A 221 0.56 -10.09 11.00
C GLU A 221 0.60 -9.24 12.28
N ILE A 222 0.93 -9.85 13.43
CA ILE A 222 1.06 -9.12 14.70
C ILE A 222 2.24 -8.15 14.65
N GLU A 223 3.35 -8.54 14.04
CA GLU A 223 4.51 -7.65 13.85
C GLU A 223 4.16 -6.42 13.03
N ASP A 224 3.48 -6.60 11.89
CA ASP A 224 3.01 -5.50 11.06
C ASP A 224 2.08 -4.56 11.84
N LEU A 225 1.17 -5.13 12.63
CA LEU A 225 0.24 -4.38 13.46
C LEU A 225 0.96 -3.59 14.57
N VAL A 226 1.92 -4.19 15.26
CA VAL A 226 2.77 -3.53 16.27
C VAL A 226 3.59 -2.41 15.63
N GLY A 227 4.17 -2.67 14.46
CA GLY A 227 4.92 -1.68 13.68
C GLY A 227 4.06 -0.49 13.28
N MET A 228 2.89 -0.76 12.71
CA MET A 228 1.94 0.28 12.30
C MET A 228 1.49 1.13 13.50
N VAL A 229 1.06 0.50 14.60
CA VAL A 229 0.62 1.21 15.81
C VAL A 229 1.76 2.03 16.41
N GLY A 230 2.95 1.45 16.55
CA GLY A 230 4.13 2.13 17.08
C GLY A 230 4.52 3.34 16.25
N GLN A 231 4.62 3.20 14.94
CA GLN A 231 5.02 4.28 14.04
C GLN A 231 3.95 5.37 13.92
N THR A 232 2.68 4.97 13.77
CA THR A 232 1.57 5.91 13.56
C THR A 232 1.27 6.75 14.78
N PHE A 233 1.15 6.13 15.96
CA PHE A 233 0.65 6.81 17.15
C PHE A 233 1.75 7.23 18.12
N LEU A 234 2.90 6.57 18.11
CA LEU A 234 4.01 6.87 19.01
C LEU A 234 5.22 7.49 18.28
N GLY A 235 5.31 7.36 16.95
CA GLY A 235 6.48 7.79 16.20
C GLY A 235 7.73 6.93 16.48
N LEU A 236 7.53 5.68 16.93
CA LEU A 236 8.59 4.77 17.37
C LEU A 236 8.64 3.51 16.51
N THR A 237 9.85 3.02 16.22
CA THR A 237 10.09 1.78 15.47
C THR A 237 10.09 0.56 16.40
N VAL A 238 9.00 0.32 17.12
CA VAL A 238 8.87 -0.71 18.16
C VAL A 238 9.16 -2.12 17.63
N ASN A 239 8.86 -2.40 16.37
CA ASN A 239 9.08 -3.69 15.74
C ASN A 239 10.55 -4.14 15.73
N CYS A 240 11.53 -3.22 15.81
CA CYS A 240 12.93 -3.58 15.98
C CYS A 240 13.20 -4.37 17.27
N ALA A 241 12.36 -4.16 18.30
CA ALA A 241 12.49 -4.85 19.59
C ALA A 241 11.91 -6.28 19.60
N ARG A 242 11.44 -6.80 18.48
CA ARG A 242 10.98 -8.21 18.36
C ARG A 242 12.07 -9.23 18.73
N CYS A 243 13.31 -8.98 18.31
CA CYS A 243 14.41 -9.95 18.45
C CYS A 243 15.40 -9.60 19.57
N HIS A 244 15.54 -8.32 19.90
CA HIS A 244 16.47 -7.80 20.91
C HIS A 244 16.01 -6.41 21.36
N ASP A 245 16.48 -5.89 22.47
CA ASP A 245 16.17 -4.52 22.89
C ASP A 245 16.54 -3.52 21.78
N HIS A 246 15.70 -2.50 21.60
CA HIS A 246 15.92 -1.51 20.55
C HIS A 246 17.31 -0.87 20.67
N LYS A 247 17.96 -0.66 19.51
CA LYS A 247 19.35 -0.23 19.49
C LYS A 247 19.55 1.19 20.07
N PHE A 248 18.62 2.09 19.75
CA PHE A 248 18.74 3.51 20.05
C PHE A 248 17.75 3.98 21.11
N ASP A 249 16.50 3.55 21.03
CA ASP A 249 15.44 3.96 21.92
C ASP A 249 15.37 3.05 23.15
N PRO A 250 14.87 3.54 24.31
CA PRO A 250 14.73 2.73 25.52
C PRO A 250 13.50 1.80 25.45
N ILE A 251 13.41 1.00 24.38
CA ILE A 251 12.34 0.03 24.15
C ILE A 251 12.92 -1.36 24.31
N SER A 252 12.46 -2.09 25.29
CA SER A 252 12.90 -3.46 25.54
C SER A 252 12.14 -4.47 24.65
N GLN A 253 12.70 -5.65 24.51
CA GLN A 253 12.00 -6.77 23.90
C GLN A 253 10.69 -7.10 24.65
N GLN A 254 10.67 -6.90 25.96
CA GLN A 254 9.48 -7.10 26.79
C GLN A 254 8.37 -6.11 26.42
N ASP A 255 8.68 -4.85 26.12
CA ASP A 255 7.71 -3.85 25.67
C ASP A 255 7.09 -4.23 24.33
N TYR A 256 7.89 -4.74 23.39
CA TYR A 256 7.38 -5.28 22.13
C TYR A 256 6.34 -6.37 22.38
N TYR A 257 6.66 -7.38 23.21
CA TYR A 257 5.74 -8.48 23.47
C TYR A 257 4.53 -8.07 24.31
N ALA A 258 4.64 -7.06 25.16
CA ALA A 258 3.50 -6.48 25.86
C ALA A 258 2.52 -5.82 24.88
N LEU A 259 3.03 -5.02 23.93
CA LEU A 259 2.20 -4.43 22.86
C LEU A 259 1.62 -5.49 21.92
N ALA A 260 2.41 -6.47 21.52
CA ALA A 260 1.95 -7.60 20.72
C ALA A 260 0.83 -8.39 21.40
N ALA A 261 0.93 -8.61 22.74
CA ALA A 261 -0.11 -9.28 23.50
C ALA A 261 -1.41 -8.45 23.59
N ALA A 262 -1.31 -7.12 23.72
CA ALA A 262 -2.47 -6.23 23.71
C ALA A 262 -3.20 -6.26 22.35
N LEU A 263 -2.46 -6.42 21.25
CA LEU A 263 -2.99 -6.45 19.89
C LEU A 263 -3.33 -7.86 19.40
N ALA A 264 -3.01 -8.91 20.15
CA ALA A 264 -3.18 -10.31 19.72
C ALA A 264 -4.64 -10.70 19.41
N GLY A 265 -5.61 -9.98 19.98
CA GLY A 265 -7.04 -10.18 19.71
C GLY A 265 -7.52 -9.59 18.38
N VAL A 266 -6.74 -8.73 17.74
CA VAL A 266 -7.11 -8.12 16.44
C VAL A 266 -7.00 -9.16 15.34
N ASN A 267 -8.10 -9.38 14.62
CA ASN A 267 -8.15 -10.32 13.51
C ASN A 267 -8.77 -9.64 12.29
N PRO A 268 -8.11 -9.68 11.11
CA PRO A 268 -8.70 -9.25 9.86
C PRO A 268 -9.99 -10.02 9.54
N GLY A 269 -10.98 -9.33 9.03
CA GLY A 269 -12.24 -9.95 8.62
C GLY A 269 -13.37 -8.93 8.49
N ASP A 270 -14.43 -9.33 7.79
CA ASP A 270 -15.59 -8.49 7.58
C ASP A 270 -16.43 -8.38 8.85
N ARG A 271 -17.02 -7.21 9.05
CA ARG A 271 -17.99 -6.93 10.10
C ARG A 271 -19.24 -6.33 9.48
N GLU A 272 -20.39 -6.84 9.88
CA GLU A 272 -21.66 -6.27 9.46
C GLU A 272 -21.94 -4.98 10.24
N LEU A 273 -22.12 -3.88 9.51
CA LEU A 273 -22.49 -2.58 10.06
C LEU A 273 -24.02 -2.49 10.12
N LYS A 274 -24.60 -2.90 11.23
CA LYS A 274 -26.06 -2.82 11.42
C LYS A 274 -26.51 -1.37 11.53
N GLY A 275 -27.55 -1.01 10.79
CA GLY A 275 -28.21 0.30 10.88
C GLY A 275 -27.58 1.44 10.07
N LEU A 276 -26.61 1.17 9.21
CA LEU A 276 -25.98 2.20 8.35
C LEU A 276 -26.78 2.57 7.10
N THR A 277 -27.79 1.80 6.73
CA THR A 277 -28.70 2.18 5.65
C THR A 277 -29.71 3.19 6.18
N ARG A 278 -29.39 4.49 6.12
CA ARG A 278 -30.43 5.51 6.19
C ARG A 278 -31.33 5.34 4.97
N GLY A 279 -32.66 5.47 5.17
CA GLY A 279 -33.61 5.43 4.05
C GLY A 279 -33.25 6.40 2.92
N ASP A 280 -32.68 7.55 3.29
CA ASP A 280 -32.17 8.57 2.37
C ASP A 280 -30.98 8.07 1.53
N ASP A 281 -30.09 7.27 2.10
CA ASP A 281 -28.94 6.68 1.39
C ASP A 281 -29.39 5.65 0.35
N VAL A 282 -30.43 4.88 0.65
CA VAL A 282 -31.01 3.91 -0.30
C VAL A 282 -31.63 4.64 -1.49
N ALA A 283 -32.33 5.74 -1.26
CA ALA A 283 -32.91 6.57 -2.31
C ALA A 283 -31.82 7.25 -3.15
N ALA A 284 -30.77 7.77 -2.51
CA ALA A 284 -29.62 8.36 -3.18
C ALA A 284 -28.85 7.34 -4.02
N LEU A 285 -28.58 6.14 -3.49
CA LEU A 285 -27.97 5.04 -4.23
C LEU A 285 -28.80 4.60 -5.43
N LYS A 286 -30.13 4.54 -5.29
CA LYS A 286 -31.02 4.22 -6.40
C LYS A 286 -30.91 5.27 -7.51
N LYS A 287 -30.93 6.55 -7.17
CA LYS A 287 -30.76 7.66 -8.12
C LYS A 287 -29.41 7.62 -8.82
N LEU A 288 -28.32 7.35 -8.09
CA LEU A 288 -26.97 7.22 -8.65
C LEU A 288 -26.89 6.04 -9.63
N ARG A 289 -27.47 4.89 -9.30
CA ARG A 289 -27.52 3.72 -10.21
C ARG A 289 -28.36 3.99 -11.46
N GLU A 290 -29.45 4.74 -11.34
CA GLU A 290 -30.24 5.18 -12.49
C GLU A 290 -29.40 6.09 -13.41
N GLN A 291 -28.64 7.02 -12.83
CA GLN A 291 -27.74 7.89 -13.55
C GLN A 291 -26.58 7.13 -14.21
N GLU A 292 -25.96 6.20 -13.49
CA GLU A 292 -24.93 5.30 -14.02
C GLU A 292 -25.44 4.52 -15.23
N ASN A 293 -26.66 3.95 -15.15
CA ASN A 293 -27.26 3.25 -16.26
C ASN A 293 -27.52 4.14 -17.49
N VAL A 294 -27.80 5.42 -17.29
CA VAL A 294 -27.93 6.40 -18.40
C VAL A 294 -26.55 6.56 -19.07
N TRP A 295 -25.52 6.82 -18.30
CA TRP A 295 -24.15 6.98 -18.84
C TRP A 295 -23.63 5.72 -19.52
N LEU A 296 -23.87 4.54 -18.96
CA LEU A 296 -23.50 3.27 -19.60
C LEU A 296 -24.19 3.08 -20.96
N LYS A 297 -25.45 3.50 -21.10
CA LYS A 297 -26.16 3.49 -22.39
C LYS A 297 -25.55 4.48 -23.40
N GLU A 298 -25.19 5.67 -22.94
CA GLU A 298 -24.53 6.68 -23.78
C GLU A 298 -23.17 6.21 -24.24
N ILE A 299 -22.37 5.63 -23.34
CA ILE A 299 -21.07 5.02 -23.66
C ILE A 299 -21.27 3.90 -24.71
N ALA A 300 -22.20 2.98 -24.46
CA ALA A 300 -22.48 1.89 -25.38
C ALA A 300 -22.94 2.39 -26.77
N ALA A 301 -23.68 3.48 -26.82
CA ALA A 301 -24.12 4.10 -28.09
C ALA A 301 -22.93 4.67 -28.88
N VAL A 302 -21.89 5.16 -28.20
CA VAL A 302 -20.64 5.64 -28.83
C VAL A 302 -19.73 4.47 -29.22
N GLU A 303 -19.59 3.48 -28.35
CA GLU A 303 -18.69 2.34 -28.56
C GLU A 303 -19.18 1.39 -29.66
N LYS A 304 -20.49 1.12 -29.70
CA LYS A 304 -21.07 0.13 -30.63
C LYS A 304 -20.72 0.39 -32.10
N PRO A 305 -20.93 1.59 -32.67
CA PRO A 305 -20.61 1.85 -34.06
C PRO A 305 -19.10 1.82 -34.35
N VAL A 306 -18.26 2.21 -33.35
CA VAL A 306 -16.81 2.12 -33.49
C VAL A 306 -16.36 0.66 -33.50
N ARG A 307 -16.88 -0.15 -32.59
CA ARG A 307 -16.61 -1.59 -32.53
C ARG A 307 -17.03 -2.31 -33.80
N GLU A 308 -18.24 -2.02 -34.30
CA GLU A 308 -18.75 -2.61 -35.57
C GLU A 308 -17.90 -2.21 -36.79
N ARG A 309 -17.41 -0.97 -36.82
CA ARG A 309 -16.50 -0.50 -37.85
C ARG A 309 -15.15 -1.24 -37.78
N LEU A 310 -14.55 -1.32 -36.60
CA LEU A 310 -13.27 -2.00 -36.37
C LEU A 310 -13.35 -3.49 -36.70
N LEU A 311 -14.45 -4.15 -36.34
CA LEU A 311 -14.67 -5.55 -36.71
C LEU A 311 -14.80 -5.74 -38.24
N LYS A 312 -15.54 -4.86 -38.92
CA LYS A 312 -15.62 -4.89 -40.39
C LYS A 312 -14.29 -4.57 -41.08
N GLU A 313 -13.47 -3.72 -40.49
CA GLU A 313 -12.11 -3.42 -40.98
C GLU A 313 -11.17 -4.60 -40.73
N ALA A 314 -11.28 -5.27 -39.56
CA ALA A 314 -10.56 -6.48 -39.24
C ALA A 314 -10.91 -7.64 -40.21
N ASP A 315 -12.21 -7.87 -40.46
CA ASP A 315 -12.66 -8.86 -41.44
C ASP A 315 -12.14 -8.58 -42.85
N LYS A 316 -11.98 -7.31 -43.23
CA LYS A 316 -11.38 -6.94 -44.53
C LYS A 316 -9.86 -7.09 -44.54
N SER A 317 -9.22 -7.02 -43.37
CA SER A 317 -7.77 -7.19 -43.20
C SER A 317 -7.35 -8.64 -42.97
N GLU A 318 -8.28 -9.60 -43.00
CA GLU A 318 -7.92 -11.02 -43.12
C GLU A 318 -7.17 -11.30 -44.45
N GLN A 319 -5.98 -10.72 -44.55
CA GLN A 319 -4.89 -11.51 -45.08
C GLN A 319 -4.88 -12.79 -44.27
N LYS A 320 -5.09 -13.90 -44.93
CA LYS A 320 -4.98 -15.24 -44.38
C LYS A 320 -3.69 -15.33 -43.57
N ASN A 321 -3.74 -14.94 -42.31
CA ASN A 321 -2.77 -15.37 -41.34
C ASN A 321 -3.00 -16.86 -41.16
N THR A 322 -2.46 -17.62 -42.08
CA THR A 322 -2.30 -19.05 -41.86
C THR A 322 -1.55 -19.16 -40.55
N PRO A 323 -2.15 -19.74 -39.51
CA PRO A 323 -1.43 -19.88 -38.26
C PRO A 323 -0.08 -20.53 -38.54
N PRO A 324 0.99 -20.08 -37.89
CA PRO A 324 2.30 -20.67 -38.09
C PRO A 324 2.18 -22.19 -37.91
N GLN A 325 2.74 -22.94 -38.84
CA GLN A 325 2.71 -24.40 -38.71
C GLN A 325 3.41 -24.80 -37.41
N PRO A 326 2.78 -25.62 -36.58
CA PRO A 326 3.40 -26.04 -35.35
C PRO A 326 4.71 -26.79 -35.61
N THR A 327 5.71 -26.58 -34.79
CA THR A 327 6.98 -27.29 -34.84
C THR A 327 6.80 -28.79 -34.57
N ALA A 328 5.86 -29.10 -33.72
CA ALA A 328 5.41 -30.44 -33.36
C ALA A 328 3.93 -30.39 -32.93
N ALA A 329 3.17 -31.41 -33.24
CA ALA A 329 1.77 -31.53 -32.86
C ALA A 329 1.43 -33.01 -32.65
N TRP A 330 0.72 -33.29 -31.54
CA TRP A 330 0.31 -34.65 -31.20
C TRP A 330 -1.22 -34.70 -31.06
N ASN A 331 -1.83 -35.69 -31.71
CA ASN A 331 -3.21 -36.06 -31.46
C ASN A 331 -3.23 -37.41 -30.71
N PHE A 332 -3.28 -37.33 -29.40
CA PHE A 332 -3.19 -38.51 -28.54
C PHE A 332 -4.43 -39.41 -28.57
N THR A 333 -5.42 -39.13 -29.42
CA THR A 333 -6.58 -40.02 -29.61
C THR A 333 -6.23 -41.21 -30.48
N ASP A 334 -5.35 -41.02 -31.44
CA ASP A 334 -5.05 -42.07 -32.43
C ASP A 334 -3.74 -42.79 -32.08
N ASP A 335 -2.68 -42.07 -31.84
CA ASP A 335 -1.37 -42.58 -31.55
C ASP A 335 -0.52 -41.63 -30.69
N LEU A 336 0.76 -41.98 -30.50
CA LEU A 336 1.74 -41.13 -29.81
C LEU A 336 2.70 -40.42 -30.79
N ALA A 337 2.41 -40.52 -32.08
CA ALA A 337 3.26 -39.91 -33.11
C ALA A 337 3.07 -38.38 -33.13
N ASP A 338 4.14 -37.69 -33.44
CA ASP A 338 4.09 -36.28 -33.79
C ASP A 338 3.66 -36.14 -35.25
N ALA A 339 2.66 -35.31 -35.53
CA ALA A 339 2.17 -35.04 -36.88
C ALA A 339 3.27 -34.53 -37.85
N GLN A 340 4.39 -34.06 -37.32
CA GLN A 340 5.58 -33.64 -38.09
C GLN A 340 6.69 -34.70 -38.13
N ASP A 341 6.47 -35.84 -37.49
CA ASP A 341 7.40 -36.98 -37.35
C ASP A 341 8.80 -36.61 -36.81
N LYS A 342 8.85 -35.58 -35.96
CA LYS A 342 10.11 -35.01 -35.43
C LYS A 342 10.32 -35.35 -33.93
N LEU A 343 9.26 -35.45 -33.16
CA LEU A 343 9.33 -35.58 -31.70
C LEU A 343 8.45 -36.72 -31.20
N PRO A 344 8.93 -37.96 -31.27
CA PRO A 344 8.18 -39.11 -30.71
C PRO A 344 7.99 -38.95 -29.22
N VAL A 345 6.81 -39.37 -28.73
CA VAL A 345 6.45 -39.35 -27.30
C VAL A 345 6.65 -40.70 -26.68
N THR A 346 7.24 -40.72 -25.48
CA THR A 346 7.37 -41.87 -24.65
C THR A 346 6.54 -41.70 -23.36
N LEU A 347 5.68 -42.65 -23.06
CA LEU A 347 4.90 -42.65 -21.83
C LEU A 347 5.75 -43.25 -20.66
N LYS A 348 5.64 -42.59 -19.51
CA LYS A 348 6.31 -42.99 -18.27
C LYS A 348 5.31 -43.15 -17.15
N GLY A 349 5.65 -44.03 -16.18
CA GLY A 349 4.79 -44.30 -15.01
C GLY A 349 3.47 -44.95 -15.44
N THR A 350 2.36 -44.37 -14.95
CA THR A 350 1.00 -44.89 -15.20
C THR A 350 0.26 -44.15 -16.31
N ALA A 351 0.95 -43.35 -17.11
CA ALA A 351 0.37 -42.67 -18.28
C ALA A 351 -0.11 -43.69 -19.33
N LYS A 352 -1.28 -43.46 -19.89
CA LYS A 352 -1.87 -44.36 -20.91
C LYS A 352 -2.50 -43.51 -22.03
N GLN A 353 -2.31 -43.98 -23.25
CA GLN A 353 -3.07 -43.51 -24.40
C GLN A 353 -4.39 -44.27 -24.50
N THR A 354 -5.45 -43.56 -24.80
CA THR A 354 -6.81 -44.09 -25.00
C THR A 354 -7.44 -43.43 -26.22
N PRO A 355 -8.55 -43.99 -26.77
CA PRO A 355 -9.27 -43.33 -27.84
C PRO A 355 -9.80 -41.94 -27.49
N GLU A 356 -9.82 -41.55 -26.22
CA GLU A 356 -10.25 -40.25 -25.77
C GLU A 356 -9.04 -39.28 -25.54
N GLY A 357 -7.81 -39.77 -25.74
CA GLY A 357 -6.58 -38.99 -25.58
C GLY A 357 -5.61 -39.62 -24.57
N LEU A 358 -4.66 -38.80 -24.15
CA LEU A 358 -3.65 -39.20 -23.15
C LEU A 358 -4.20 -39.04 -21.73
N VAL A 359 -4.26 -40.15 -20.99
CA VAL A 359 -4.72 -40.15 -19.61
C VAL A 359 -3.53 -40.09 -18.65
N LEU A 360 -3.50 -39.02 -17.84
CA LEU A 360 -2.51 -38.77 -16.78
C LEU A 360 -3.24 -38.80 -15.43
N ASN A 361 -2.74 -39.57 -14.48
CA ASN A 361 -3.36 -39.74 -13.17
C ASN A 361 -2.48 -39.28 -12.00
N GLY A 362 -1.55 -38.36 -12.26
CA GLY A 362 -0.62 -37.84 -11.26
C GLY A 362 0.59 -38.73 -10.92
N LYS A 363 0.65 -39.95 -11.47
CA LYS A 363 1.77 -40.89 -11.32
C LYS A 363 2.39 -41.28 -12.66
N GLY A 364 1.93 -40.67 -13.73
CA GLY A 364 2.44 -40.92 -15.06
C GLY A 364 2.56 -39.61 -15.83
N TRP A 365 3.51 -39.56 -16.78
CA TRP A 365 3.78 -38.42 -17.63
C TRP A 365 4.21 -38.91 -19.01
N ALA A 366 4.17 -37.99 -19.96
CA ALA A 366 4.66 -38.19 -21.31
C ALA A 366 5.91 -37.34 -21.50
N VAL A 367 6.90 -37.86 -22.22
CA VAL A 367 8.17 -37.18 -22.50
C VAL A 367 8.43 -37.26 -24.01
N THR A 368 8.75 -36.14 -24.60
CA THR A 368 9.23 -36.06 -26.00
C THR A 368 10.74 -36.24 -26.03
N ALA A 369 11.26 -36.59 -27.20
CA ALA A 369 12.68 -36.45 -27.46
C ALA A 369 13.12 -34.96 -27.30
N PRO A 370 14.39 -34.69 -26.93
CA PRO A 370 14.91 -33.33 -26.92
C PRO A 370 14.79 -32.67 -28.29
N LEU A 371 14.44 -31.38 -28.30
CA LEU A 371 14.50 -30.60 -29.54
C LEU A 371 15.94 -30.53 -30.03
N PRO A 372 16.19 -30.77 -31.33
CA PRO A 372 17.54 -30.77 -31.90
C PRO A 372 18.16 -29.37 -32.07
N TYR A 373 17.45 -28.33 -31.61
CA TYR A 373 17.86 -26.91 -31.70
C TYR A 373 17.38 -26.12 -30.50
N ALA A 374 18.02 -24.98 -30.25
CA ALA A 374 17.60 -24.05 -29.20
C ALA A 374 16.36 -23.27 -29.65
N VAL A 375 15.38 -23.11 -28.77
CA VAL A 375 14.16 -22.34 -28.98
C VAL A 375 14.27 -21.03 -28.22
N ALA A 376 14.32 -19.91 -28.95
CA ALA A 376 14.37 -18.57 -28.36
C ALA A 376 12.98 -18.11 -27.88
N GLU A 377 11.93 -18.40 -28.67
CA GLU A 377 10.54 -18.09 -28.34
C GLU A 377 9.69 -19.33 -28.60
N LYS A 378 8.69 -19.56 -27.70
CA LYS A 378 7.80 -20.70 -27.82
C LYS A 378 6.37 -20.34 -27.45
N THR A 379 5.44 -20.93 -28.18
CA THR A 379 4.03 -21.01 -27.81
C THR A 379 3.69 -22.47 -27.61
N LEU A 380 3.05 -22.80 -26.50
CA LEU A 380 2.54 -24.14 -26.21
C LEU A 380 1.01 -24.04 -26.13
N GLU A 381 0.34 -24.80 -26.96
CA GLU A 381 -1.12 -24.98 -26.92
C GLU A 381 -1.45 -26.41 -26.51
N VAL A 382 -2.37 -26.56 -25.55
CA VAL A 382 -2.80 -27.88 -25.09
C VAL A 382 -4.30 -27.87 -24.81
N TRP A 383 -4.99 -28.90 -25.30
CA TRP A 383 -6.40 -29.15 -24.98
C TRP A 383 -6.51 -30.16 -23.86
N VAL A 384 -7.16 -29.78 -22.75
CA VAL A 384 -7.24 -30.59 -21.54
C VAL A 384 -8.69 -30.81 -21.15
N LYS A 385 -9.06 -32.08 -20.92
CA LYS A 385 -10.35 -32.48 -20.34
C LYS A 385 -10.12 -32.94 -18.90
N LEU A 386 -10.63 -32.18 -17.94
CA LEU A 386 -10.58 -32.59 -16.53
C LEU A 386 -11.68 -33.60 -16.23
N LYS A 387 -11.38 -34.61 -15.41
CA LYS A 387 -12.38 -35.57 -14.94
C LYS A 387 -13.42 -34.93 -14.05
N ASP A 388 -12.99 -34.01 -13.18
CA ASP A 388 -13.84 -33.16 -12.34
C ASP A 388 -13.08 -31.89 -11.94
N LEU A 389 -13.78 -30.91 -11.34
CA LEU A 389 -13.18 -29.64 -10.89
C LEU A 389 -12.55 -29.70 -9.50
N LYS A 390 -12.52 -30.88 -8.85
CA LYS A 390 -11.95 -31.04 -7.50
C LYS A 390 -10.50 -31.54 -7.53
N GLN A 391 -9.89 -31.57 -8.69
CA GLN A 391 -8.50 -32.00 -8.83
C GLN A 391 -7.56 -30.97 -8.18
N ARG A 392 -6.69 -31.46 -7.33
CA ARG A 392 -5.59 -30.70 -6.74
C ARG A 392 -4.30 -31.17 -7.40
N GLY A 393 -3.77 -30.38 -8.29
CA GLY A 393 -2.48 -30.62 -8.90
C GLY A 393 -1.88 -29.29 -9.29
N GLY A 394 -0.67 -29.03 -8.90
CA GLY A 394 0.18 -27.98 -9.38
C GLY A 394 1.21 -28.54 -10.33
#